data_907716f17e7f05bda079eecaebaee807
#
_entry.id   907716f17e7f05bda079eecaebaee807
#
_cell.length_a   1.000
_cell.length_b   1.000
_cell.length_c   1.000
_cell.angle_alpha   90.00
_cell.angle_beta   90.00
_cell.angle_gamma   90.00
#
_symmetry.space_group_name_H-M   'P 1'
#
loop_
_entity.id
_entity.type
_entity.pdbx_description
1 polymer ?
#
loop_
_entity_poly.entity_id
_entity_poly.type
_entity_poly.pdbx_seq_one_letter_code
_entity_poly.pdbx_strand_id
1 'polypeptide(L)'
;MNRPRALVGIVVATLVLIAAVGLIPVARAADPIRIGLGMALTGGLSANGKPALLAMQIWKDEINKKGGLLGRPVELIYHDDQTNPATVPGIYTKLLDVDKVDLVVSGYGTNLIAPLMPIAIERKLTVIGVFGLANNEKYKYPNYFQISPTGPDPATSTATGFFELAAKQTPKPQTVAIVGADAEYPQTALVGAREIIKHHGFKTVYDKTYPPSTVDYTPIVRAIKATNPDILFVASYPPDSVGMLRAAHEVGLQPKIMGGGMVGLQFTTIMNSMGSKLNGIVNYDYWVPEKTMMFPGIAEFFKEYQPRATKEGVDTLGYYLPPYAYAAMQILGDAVTTTKGLDQQKIADHIRSHEFSTIVGKVKFGKNGEWAKGRTLMVQYQKVQDGNIEQFRQPGKKPVLYPEELKSGNIIYPYSAALK
;
A
#
# COMPACT_ATOMS: atom_id res chain seq x y z
N MET A 1 43.17 85.88 -12.41
CA MET A 1 43.36 84.92 -13.48
C MET A 1 43.77 83.60 -12.87
N ASN A 2 42.88 82.61 -12.78
CA ASN A 2 43.19 81.19 -12.91
C ASN A 2 41.91 80.39 -12.74
N ARG A 3 41.57 79.59 -13.73
CA ARG A 3 40.32 78.84 -13.91
C ARG A 3 40.33 77.53 -13.12
N PRO A 4 39.16 77.00 -12.73
CA PRO A 4 39.04 75.65 -12.17
C PRO A 4 38.85 74.65 -13.32
N ARG A 5 39.71 73.65 -13.41
CA ARG A 5 39.57 72.45 -14.22
C ARG A 5 39.59 71.23 -13.28
N ALA A 6 38.45 70.96 -12.69
CA ALA A 6 38.35 69.73 -11.85
C ALA A 6 36.87 69.30 -11.58
N LEU A 7 35.97 69.44 -12.54
CA LEU A 7 34.56 69.03 -12.32
C LEU A 7 33.94 68.16 -13.44
N VAL A 8 34.69 67.75 -14.46
CA VAL A 8 34.16 66.96 -15.57
C VAL A 8 34.54 65.47 -15.48
N GLY A 9 35.55 65.13 -14.63
CA GLY A 9 36.00 63.72 -14.49
C GLY A 9 35.16 62.80 -13.58
N ILE A 10 34.30 63.35 -12.70
CA ILE A 10 33.59 62.55 -11.71
C ILE A 10 32.21 62.09 -12.19
N VAL A 11 31.59 62.77 -13.14
CA VAL A 11 30.24 62.42 -13.66
C VAL A 11 30.26 61.25 -14.62
N VAL A 12 31.39 61.03 -15.33
CA VAL A 12 31.49 59.89 -16.31
C VAL A 12 31.80 58.55 -15.60
N ALA A 13 32.49 58.57 -14.43
CA ALA A 13 32.79 57.34 -13.69
C ALA A 13 31.58 56.79 -12.94
N THR A 14 30.60 57.60 -12.58
CA THR A 14 29.39 57.16 -11.86
C THR A 14 28.33 56.58 -12.75
N LEU A 15 28.28 56.92 -14.04
CA LEU A 15 27.36 56.40 -15.04
C LEU A 15 27.78 55.04 -15.59
N VAL A 16 29.05 54.66 -15.52
CA VAL A 16 29.52 53.33 -15.99
C VAL A 16 29.33 52.27 -14.89
N LEU A 17 29.23 52.63 -13.61
CA LEU A 17 29.00 51.67 -12.54
C LEU A 17 27.52 51.25 -12.38
N ILE A 18 26.58 52.04 -12.89
CA ILE A 18 25.13 51.72 -12.84
C ILE A 18 24.70 50.77 -13.97
N ALA A 19 25.46 50.68 -15.08
CA ALA A 19 25.15 49.79 -16.20
C ALA A 19 25.62 48.33 -16.00
N ALA A 20 26.38 48.03 -14.96
CA ALA A 20 26.89 46.68 -14.64
C ALA A 20 26.01 45.87 -13.64
N VAL A 21 24.92 46.45 -13.12
CA VAL A 21 24.00 45.78 -12.17
C VAL A 21 22.76 45.18 -12.89
N GLY A 22 22.70 45.23 -14.17
CA GLY A 22 21.52 44.85 -14.91
C GLY A 22 21.68 43.63 -15.81
N LEU A 23 21.76 42.44 -15.29
CA LEU A 23 21.33 41.17 -15.92
C LEU A 23 21.79 40.00 -15.03
N ILE A 24 21.29 39.96 -13.78
CA ILE A 24 21.19 38.65 -13.12
C ILE A 24 20.09 37.94 -13.92
N PRO A 25 20.39 36.88 -14.68
CA PRO A 25 19.33 36.08 -15.29
C PRO A 25 18.47 35.59 -14.16
N VAL A 26 17.23 36.05 -14.09
CA VAL A 26 16.21 35.41 -13.25
C VAL A 26 16.18 33.96 -13.73
N ALA A 27 16.82 33.08 -13.00
CA ALA A 27 16.77 31.66 -13.30
C ALA A 27 15.29 31.28 -13.30
N ARG A 28 14.73 31.13 -14.50
CA ARG A 28 13.38 30.63 -14.66
C ARG A 28 13.34 29.29 -13.92
N ALA A 29 12.48 29.18 -12.91
CA ALA A 29 12.31 27.94 -12.20
C ALA A 29 12.06 26.83 -13.25
N ALA A 30 12.85 25.78 -13.22
CA ALA A 30 12.70 24.68 -14.17
C ALA A 30 11.27 24.13 -14.07
N ASP A 31 10.64 23.84 -15.20
CA ASP A 31 9.30 23.27 -15.22
C ASP A 31 9.25 22.00 -14.34
N PRO A 32 8.22 21.83 -13.51
CA PRO A 32 8.16 20.70 -12.58
C PRO A 32 8.09 19.36 -13.30
N ILE A 33 8.59 18.31 -12.65
CA ILE A 33 8.30 16.93 -13.05
C ILE A 33 6.95 16.58 -12.43
N ARG A 34 5.99 16.26 -13.31
CA ARG A 34 4.60 15.93 -12.90
C ARG A 34 4.41 14.44 -12.82
N ILE A 35 3.97 13.95 -11.65
CA ILE A 35 3.65 12.54 -11.42
C ILE A 35 2.13 12.45 -11.26
N GLY A 36 1.48 11.70 -12.15
CA GLY A 36 0.04 11.57 -12.22
C GLY A 36 -0.48 10.29 -11.55
N LEU A 37 -1.65 10.38 -10.90
CA LEU A 37 -2.35 9.21 -10.33
C LEU A 37 -3.86 9.44 -10.20
N GLY A 38 -4.63 8.38 -10.38
CA GLY A 38 -5.99 8.28 -9.82
C GLY A 38 -5.89 7.73 -8.40
N MET A 39 -6.75 8.18 -7.48
CA MET A 39 -6.71 7.67 -6.10
C MET A 39 -8.12 7.67 -5.50
N ALA A 40 -8.44 6.63 -4.73
CA ALA A 40 -9.71 6.54 -4.00
C ALA A 40 -9.75 7.57 -2.85
N LEU A 41 -10.23 8.78 -3.12
CA LEU A 41 -10.37 9.84 -2.12
C LEU A 41 -11.78 9.90 -1.53
N THR A 42 -12.76 9.34 -2.24
CA THR A 42 -14.13 9.11 -1.78
C THR A 42 -14.56 7.67 -2.02
N GLY A 43 -15.72 7.27 -1.51
CA GLY A 43 -16.23 5.90 -1.63
C GLY A 43 -15.62 4.92 -0.64
N GLY A 44 -15.86 3.61 -0.87
CA GLY A 44 -15.56 2.53 0.09
C GLY A 44 -14.08 2.29 0.38
N LEU A 45 -13.17 2.73 -0.51
CA LEU A 45 -11.73 2.61 -0.35
C LEU A 45 -11.01 3.92 0.01
N SER A 46 -11.75 4.96 0.38
CA SER A 46 -11.16 6.26 0.74
C SER A 46 -10.28 6.17 2.00
N ALA A 47 -10.60 5.28 2.92
CA ALA A 47 -9.76 5.00 4.09
C ALA A 47 -8.39 4.40 3.73
N ASN A 48 -8.25 3.87 2.52
CA ASN A 48 -7.00 3.37 1.94
C ASN A 48 -6.28 4.47 1.14
N GLY A 49 -7.01 5.12 0.23
CA GLY A 49 -6.42 6.06 -0.73
C GLY A 49 -5.86 7.32 -0.09
N LYS A 50 -6.61 7.94 0.83
CA LYS A 50 -6.16 9.18 1.50
C LYS A 50 -4.83 9.02 2.25
N PRO A 51 -4.63 7.99 3.09
CA PRO A 51 -3.35 7.76 3.76
C PRO A 51 -2.20 7.50 2.79
N ALA A 52 -2.46 6.78 1.70
CA ALA A 52 -1.45 6.53 0.67
C ALA A 52 -1.04 7.82 -0.04
N LEU A 53 -2.01 8.67 -0.40
CA LEU A 53 -1.74 9.98 -1.01
C LEU A 53 -0.93 10.88 -0.07
N LEU A 54 -1.28 10.94 1.22
CA LEU A 54 -0.53 11.70 2.21
C LEU A 54 0.95 11.25 2.27
N ALA A 55 1.22 9.96 2.25
CA ALA A 55 2.58 9.43 2.23
C ALA A 55 3.35 9.85 0.97
N MET A 56 2.71 9.84 -0.21
CA MET A 56 3.30 10.32 -1.46
C MET A 56 3.58 11.83 -1.40
N GLN A 57 2.69 12.62 -0.78
CA GLN A 57 2.88 14.06 -0.58
C GLN A 57 4.06 14.35 0.36
N ILE A 58 4.23 13.56 1.42
CA ILE A 58 5.39 13.66 2.33
C ILE A 58 6.68 13.43 1.52
N TRP A 59 6.76 12.36 0.74
CA TRP A 59 7.91 12.12 -0.12
C TRP A 59 8.17 13.28 -1.09
N LYS A 60 7.12 13.78 -1.76
CA LYS A 60 7.22 14.95 -2.66
C LYS A 60 7.78 16.18 -1.94
N ASP A 61 7.29 16.47 -0.73
CA ASP A 61 7.77 17.60 0.06
C ASP A 61 9.24 17.44 0.44
N GLU A 62 9.66 16.24 0.82
CA GLU A 62 11.04 15.94 1.18
C GLU A 62 11.99 16.01 -0.01
N ILE A 63 11.62 15.45 -1.16
CA ILE A 63 12.48 15.50 -2.35
C ILE A 63 12.62 16.94 -2.86
N ASN A 64 11.56 17.74 -2.79
CA ASN A 64 11.60 19.15 -3.17
C ASN A 64 12.48 19.99 -2.24
N LYS A 65 12.48 19.72 -0.94
CA LYS A 65 13.44 20.34 0.02
C LYS A 65 14.90 20.03 -0.33
N LYS A 66 15.15 18.88 -1.01
CA LYS A 66 16.48 18.46 -1.47
C LYS A 66 16.83 18.92 -2.88
N GLY A 67 16.01 19.78 -3.51
CA GLY A 67 16.23 20.31 -4.86
C GLY A 67 15.45 19.59 -5.98
N GLY A 68 14.52 18.72 -5.64
CA GLY A 68 13.66 17.99 -6.57
C GLY A 68 14.34 16.82 -7.27
N LEU A 69 13.80 16.40 -8.40
CA LEU A 69 14.38 15.38 -9.28
C LEU A 69 15.04 16.07 -10.48
N LEU A 70 16.26 15.69 -10.82
CA LEU A 70 17.03 16.28 -11.93
C LEU A 70 17.13 17.82 -11.83
N GLY A 71 17.12 18.38 -10.62
CA GLY A 71 17.13 19.83 -10.38
C GLY A 71 15.78 20.52 -10.69
N ARG A 72 14.71 19.77 -10.86
CA ARG A 72 13.35 20.23 -11.13
C ARG A 72 12.43 19.91 -9.94
N PRO A 73 11.52 20.82 -9.55
CA PRO A 73 10.52 20.51 -8.54
C PRO A 73 9.64 19.33 -8.98
N VAL A 74 9.12 18.56 -8.02
CA VAL A 74 8.14 17.50 -8.26
C VAL A 74 6.75 17.98 -7.88
N GLU A 75 5.77 17.75 -8.76
CA GLU A 75 4.35 17.96 -8.52
C GLU A 75 3.59 16.64 -8.60
N LEU A 76 2.62 16.43 -7.70
CA LEU A 76 1.66 15.33 -7.78
C LEU A 76 0.35 15.86 -8.35
N ILE A 77 -0.06 15.32 -9.49
CA ILE A 77 -1.36 15.60 -10.11
C ILE A 77 -2.26 14.39 -9.90
N TYR A 78 -3.34 14.58 -9.15
CA TYR A 78 -4.20 13.45 -8.79
C TYR A 78 -5.68 13.77 -8.94
N HIS A 79 -6.45 12.73 -9.26
CA HIS A 79 -7.90 12.79 -9.40
C HIS A 79 -8.57 11.72 -8.53
N ASP A 80 -9.73 12.05 -7.98
CA ASP A 80 -10.55 11.10 -7.21
C ASP A 80 -11.20 10.09 -8.16
N ASP A 81 -10.88 8.81 -7.98
CA ASP A 81 -11.52 7.72 -8.73
C ASP A 81 -12.86 7.28 -8.12
N GLN A 82 -13.23 7.84 -6.96
CA GLN A 82 -14.49 7.60 -6.25
C GLN A 82 -14.73 6.12 -5.89
N THR A 83 -13.64 5.33 -5.81
CA THR A 83 -13.69 3.87 -5.67
C THR A 83 -14.44 3.18 -6.83
N ASN A 84 -14.46 3.81 -8.00
CA ASN A 84 -15.18 3.32 -9.18
C ASN A 84 -14.21 2.93 -10.31
N PRO A 85 -14.06 1.64 -10.63
CA PRO A 85 -13.16 1.18 -11.71
C PRO A 85 -13.48 1.81 -13.07
N ALA A 86 -14.74 2.16 -13.34
CA ALA A 86 -15.13 2.73 -14.62
C ALA A 86 -14.62 4.16 -14.86
N THR A 87 -14.25 4.90 -13.80
CA THR A 87 -13.69 6.26 -13.92
C THR A 87 -12.20 6.25 -14.25
N VAL A 88 -11.49 5.18 -13.92
CA VAL A 88 -10.03 5.08 -14.02
C VAL A 88 -9.50 5.35 -15.42
N PRO A 89 -10.05 4.75 -16.50
CA PRO A 89 -9.56 5.03 -17.85
C PRO A 89 -9.62 6.52 -18.22
N GLY A 90 -10.75 7.19 -17.90
CA GLY A 90 -10.93 8.62 -18.17
C GLY A 90 -9.94 9.48 -17.37
N ILE A 91 -9.65 9.10 -16.12
CA ILE A 91 -8.66 9.79 -15.27
C ILE A 91 -7.26 9.72 -15.88
N TYR A 92 -6.78 8.54 -16.27
CA TYR A 92 -5.43 8.42 -16.83
C TYR A 92 -5.31 9.03 -18.22
N THR A 93 -6.36 8.99 -19.05
CA THR A 93 -6.40 9.73 -20.31
C THR A 93 -6.27 11.24 -20.04
N LYS A 94 -7.01 11.79 -19.07
CA LYS A 94 -6.91 13.20 -18.70
C LYS A 94 -5.52 13.56 -18.17
N LEU A 95 -4.95 12.76 -17.27
CA LEU A 95 -3.60 12.98 -16.73
C LEU A 95 -2.55 13.08 -17.86
N LEU A 96 -2.63 12.21 -18.87
CA LEU A 96 -1.68 12.15 -19.96
C LEU A 96 -1.93 13.24 -21.02
N ASP A 97 -3.17 13.42 -21.44
CA ASP A 97 -3.51 14.22 -22.61
C ASP A 97 -3.83 15.69 -22.27
N VAL A 98 -4.33 15.97 -21.06
CA VAL A 98 -4.70 17.33 -20.61
C VAL A 98 -3.70 17.86 -19.59
N ASP A 99 -3.47 17.12 -18.51
CA ASP A 99 -2.59 17.56 -17.40
C ASP A 99 -1.10 17.41 -17.76
N LYS A 100 -0.79 16.66 -18.83
CA LYS A 100 0.58 16.47 -19.37
C LYS A 100 1.56 15.98 -18.31
N VAL A 101 1.19 14.93 -17.56
CA VAL A 101 2.10 14.34 -16.59
C VAL A 101 3.24 13.59 -17.27
N ASP A 102 4.42 13.64 -16.65
CA ASP A 102 5.64 13.00 -17.16
C ASP A 102 5.71 11.51 -16.77
N LEU A 103 5.22 11.18 -15.59
CA LEU A 103 5.26 9.85 -14.98
C LEU A 103 3.91 9.53 -14.37
N VAL A 104 3.62 8.24 -14.19
CA VAL A 104 2.39 7.78 -13.54
C VAL A 104 2.68 6.77 -12.44
N VAL A 105 1.86 6.81 -11.40
CA VAL A 105 1.74 5.78 -10.37
C VAL A 105 0.29 5.35 -10.34
N SER A 106 -0.01 4.11 -9.96
CA SER A 106 -1.41 3.70 -9.85
C SER A 106 -2.09 4.28 -8.63
N GLY A 107 -3.42 4.26 -8.62
CA GLY A 107 -4.21 4.34 -7.40
C GLY A 107 -4.13 3.05 -6.59
N TYR A 108 -4.93 2.99 -5.53
CA TYR A 108 -4.97 1.86 -4.60
C TYR A 108 -5.94 0.77 -5.06
N GLY A 109 -5.45 -0.48 -5.05
CA GLY A 109 -6.29 -1.66 -5.07
C GLY A 109 -6.44 -2.32 -6.43
N THR A 110 -6.61 -3.65 -6.42
CA THR A 110 -6.64 -4.51 -7.61
C THR A 110 -7.66 -4.05 -8.65
N ASN A 111 -8.87 -3.76 -8.21
CA ASN A 111 -9.98 -3.33 -9.07
C ASN A 111 -9.83 -1.91 -9.65
N LEU A 112 -8.96 -1.06 -9.05
CA LEU A 112 -8.66 0.28 -9.54
C LEU A 112 -7.35 0.34 -10.35
N ILE A 113 -6.50 -0.68 -10.23
CA ILE A 113 -5.29 -0.83 -11.06
C ILE A 113 -5.61 -1.52 -12.38
N ALA A 114 -6.46 -2.54 -12.37
CA ALA A 114 -6.76 -3.33 -13.56
C ALA A 114 -7.22 -2.49 -14.78
N PRO A 115 -8.09 -1.46 -14.64
CA PRO A 115 -8.51 -0.62 -15.76
C PRO A 115 -7.43 0.34 -16.28
N LEU A 116 -6.36 0.60 -15.52
CA LEU A 116 -5.21 1.37 -15.99
C LEU A 116 -4.34 0.56 -16.97
N MET A 117 -4.26 -0.76 -16.80
CA MET A 117 -3.29 -1.59 -17.52
C MET A 117 -3.36 -1.46 -19.06
N PRO A 118 -4.55 -1.47 -19.71
CA PRO A 118 -4.62 -1.25 -21.17
C PRO A 118 -3.99 0.08 -21.61
N ILE A 119 -4.23 1.17 -20.87
CA ILE A 119 -3.67 2.49 -21.17
C ILE A 119 -2.16 2.49 -20.97
N ALA A 120 -1.70 1.90 -19.88
CA ALA A 120 -0.27 1.80 -19.60
C ALA A 120 0.49 1.07 -20.71
N ILE A 121 -0.09 -0.02 -21.22
CA ILE A 121 0.48 -0.80 -22.33
C ILE A 121 0.48 -0.01 -23.63
N GLU A 122 -0.65 0.59 -24.00
CA GLU A 122 -0.80 1.39 -25.22
C GLU A 122 0.20 2.57 -25.24
N ARG A 123 0.31 3.26 -24.12
CA ARG A 123 1.18 4.45 -23.99
C ARG A 123 2.61 4.09 -23.57
N LYS A 124 2.96 2.81 -23.41
CA LYS A 124 4.28 2.29 -23.00
C LYS A 124 4.80 2.91 -21.69
N LEU A 125 3.92 3.10 -20.73
CA LEU A 125 4.25 3.75 -19.45
C LEU A 125 4.95 2.76 -18.51
N THR A 126 5.87 3.27 -17.72
CA THR A 126 6.32 2.58 -16.50
C THR A 126 5.32 2.88 -15.39
N VAL A 127 4.81 1.84 -14.74
CA VAL A 127 3.81 1.96 -13.68
C VAL A 127 4.27 1.23 -12.43
N ILE A 128 4.26 1.93 -11.30
CA ILE A 128 4.35 1.29 -9.99
C ILE A 128 2.92 1.16 -9.45
N GLY A 129 2.50 -0.09 -9.25
CA GLY A 129 1.18 -0.43 -8.72
C GLY A 129 1.14 -0.28 -7.19
N VAL A 130 0.12 0.42 -6.69
CA VAL A 130 -0.08 0.63 -5.25
C VAL A 130 -1.11 -0.35 -4.71
N PHE A 131 -0.63 -1.47 -4.19
CA PHE A 131 -1.40 -2.56 -3.59
C PHE A 131 -2.48 -3.17 -4.50
N GLY A 132 -2.02 -3.75 -5.60
CA GLY A 132 -2.81 -4.70 -6.38
C GLY A 132 -2.46 -6.15 -6.02
N LEU A 133 -3.27 -7.08 -6.45
CA LEU A 133 -3.01 -8.50 -6.34
C LEU A 133 -3.12 -9.13 -7.73
N ALA A 134 -2.00 -9.68 -8.23
CA ALA A 134 -1.93 -10.38 -9.51
C ALA A 134 -2.37 -9.58 -10.75
N ASN A 135 -2.36 -8.25 -10.69
CA ASN A 135 -2.83 -7.39 -11.79
C ASN A 135 -2.10 -7.63 -13.11
N ASN A 136 -0.81 -7.99 -13.04
CA ASN A 136 0.02 -8.19 -14.21
C ASN A 136 0.02 -9.64 -14.75
N GLU A 137 -0.58 -10.60 -14.06
CA GLU A 137 -0.57 -12.01 -14.51
C GLU A 137 -1.23 -12.17 -15.88
N LYS A 138 -2.33 -11.47 -16.12
CA LYS A 138 -3.03 -11.48 -17.40
C LYS A 138 -2.25 -10.78 -18.51
N TYR A 139 -1.65 -9.63 -18.19
CA TYR A 139 -1.03 -8.75 -19.18
C TYR A 139 0.44 -9.07 -19.44
N LYS A 140 1.15 -9.58 -18.43
CA LYS A 140 2.60 -9.84 -18.47
C LYS A 140 3.39 -8.63 -19.00
N TYR A 141 2.91 -7.43 -18.62
CA TYR A 141 3.47 -6.17 -19.06
C TYR A 141 4.82 -5.91 -18.36
N PRO A 142 5.92 -5.79 -19.11
CA PRO A 142 7.25 -5.72 -18.50
C PRO A 142 7.50 -4.42 -17.72
N ASN A 143 6.80 -3.33 -18.01
CA ASN A 143 7.01 -2.05 -17.35
C ASN A 143 6.02 -1.79 -16.19
N TYR A 144 5.39 -2.84 -15.67
CA TYR A 144 4.60 -2.81 -14.45
C TYR A 144 5.37 -3.40 -13.28
N PHE A 145 5.32 -2.72 -12.13
CA PHE A 145 5.98 -3.12 -10.88
C PHE A 145 5.03 -2.96 -9.71
N GLN A 146 4.84 -4.00 -8.92
CA GLN A 146 3.92 -3.99 -7.79
C GLN A 146 4.67 -3.72 -6.48
N ILE A 147 4.25 -2.67 -5.73
CA ILE A 147 4.93 -2.33 -4.46
C ILE A 147 4.51 -3.23 -3.30
N SER A 148 3.34 -3.89 -3.34
CA SER A 148 2.97 -4.84 -2.28
C SER A 148 3.94 -6.01 -2.24
N PRO A 149 4.37 -6.45 -1.05
CA PRO A 149 5.39 -7.48 -0.90
C PRO A 149 4.84 -8.90 -1.07
N THR A 150 4.03 -9.12 -2.10
CA THR A 150 3.30 -10.37 -2.36
C THR A 150 4.20 -11.51 -2.85
N GLY A 151 5.30 -11.17 -3.52
CA GLY A 151 6.21 -12.18 -4.07
C GLY A 151 5.83 -12.68 -5.46
N PRO A 152 6.54 -13.69 -5.98
CA PRO A 152 6.38 -14.15 -7.35
C PRO A 152 5.00 -14.76 -7.66
N ASP A 153 4.30 -15.25 -6.62
CA ASP A 153 2.97 -15.86 -6.73
C ASP A 153 1.95 -15.03 -5.93
N PRO A 154 1.56 -13.86 -6.44
CA PRO A 154 0.79 -12.90 -5.67
C PRO A 154 -0.60 -13.42 -5.23
N ALA A 155 -1.25 -14.26 -6.04
CA ALA A 155 -2.57 -14.82 -5.72
C ALA A 155 -2.55 -15.65 -4.43
N THR A 156 -1.45 -16.35 -4.14
CA THR A 156 -1.31 -17.20 -2.94
C THR A 156 -0.81 -16.45 -1.72
N SER A 157 -0.36 -15.22 -1.87
CA SER A 157 0.41 -14.48 -0.87
C SER A 157 -0.28 -14.35 0.50
N THR A 158 -1.61 -14.12 0.53
CA THR A 158 -2.38 -14.01 1.77
C THR A 158 -2.77 -15.37 2.36
N ALA A 159 -2.72 -16.44 1.57
CA ALA A 159 -3.11 -17.79 1.96
C ALA A 159 -1.91 -18.62 2.45
N THR A 160 -0.75 -18.49 1.82
CA THR A 160 0.43 -19.32 2.11
C THR A 160 0.78 -19.33 3.59
N GLY A 161 1.10 -18.18 4.17
CA GLY A 161 1.47 -18.10 5.58
C GLY A 161 0.33 -18.51 6.53
N PHE A 162 -0.93 -18.19 6.18
CA PHE A 162 -2.10 -18.55 6.98
C PHE A 162 -2.27 -20.07 7.09
N PHE A 163 -2.24 -20.79 5.97
CA PHE A 163 -2.39 -22.25 5.98
C PHE A 163 -1.13 -22.99 6.42
N GLU A 164 0.06 -22.44 6.22
CA GLU A 164 1.27 -22.98 6.84
C GLU A 164 1.22 -22.93 8.36
N LEU A 165 0.76 -21.82 8.94
CA LEU A 165 0.55 -21.70 10.38
C LEU A 165 -0.49 -22.72 10.86
N ALA A 166 -1.62 -22.87 10.14
CA ALA A 166 -2.65 -23.83 10.46
C ALA A 166 -2.11 -25.29 10.44
N ALA A 167 -1.34 -25.63 9.42
CA ALA A 167 -0.79 -26.98 9.24
C ALA A 167 0.18 -27.41 10.35
N LYS A 168 0.81 -26.44 11.03
CA LYS A 168 1.77 -26.67 12.12
C LYS A 168 1.11 -26.80 13.51
N GLN A 169 -0.20 -26.61 13.62
CA GLN A 169 -0.88 -26.66 14.93
C GLN A 169 -1.16 -28.08 15.43
N THR A 170 -1.23 -28.23 16.76
CA THR A 170 -1.57 -29.49 17.44
C THR A 170 -2.75 -29.25 18.37
N PRO A 171 -3.92 -29.95 18.19
CA PRO A 171 -4.18 -30.88 17.08
C PRO A 171 -4.30 -30.15 15.74
N LYS A 172 -3.80 -30.78 14.65
CA LYS A 172 -3.87 -30.22 13.31
C LYS A 172 -5.33 -30.04 12.87
N PRO A 173 -5.75 -28.83 12.40
CA PRO A 173 -7.04 -28.63 11.75
C PRO A 173 -7.21 -29.54 10.53
N GLN A 174 -8.47 -29.94 10.22
CA GLN A 174 -8.76 -30.84 9.09
C GLN A 174 -9.68 -30.19 8.07
N THR A 175 -10.62 -29.36 8.49
CA THR A 175 -11.69 -28.82 7.65
C THR A 175 -11.56 -27.30 7.49
N VAL A 176 -11.87 -26.81 6.29
CA VAL A 176 -11.75 -25.39 5.93
C VAL A 176 -13.04 -24.87 5.32
N ALA A 177 -13.50 -23.73 5.82
CA ALA A 177 -14.44 -22.86 5.14
C ALA A 177 -13.69 -21.68 4.52
N ILE A 178 -13.96 -21.38 3.25
CA ILE A 178 -13.47 -20.17 2.58
C ILE A 178 -14.65 -19.35 2.08
N VAL A 179 -14.53 -18.01 2.22
CA VAL A 179 -15.59 -17.09 1.81
C VAL A 179 -15.00 -15.73 1.42
N GLY A 180 -15.58 -15.07 0.43
CA GLY A 180 -15.17 -13.72 0.03
C GLY A 180 -16.22 -13.01 -0.81
N ALA A 181 -16.06 -11.69 -0.97
CA ALA A 181 -16.90 -10.92 -1.88
C ALA A 181 -16.70 -11.34 -3.34
N ASP A 182 -17.73 -11.21 -4.15
CA ASP A 182 -17.64 -11.36 -5.60
C ASP A 182 -17.04 -10.10 -6.23
N ALA A 183 -15.77 -9.87 -5.96
CA ALA A 183 -14.98 -8.76 -6.45
C ALA A 183 -13.55 -9.22 -6.73
N GLU A 184 -12.80 -8.46 -7.51
CA GLU A 184 -11.54 -8.90 -8.11
C GLU A 184 -10.49 -9.35 -7.07
N TYR A 185 -10.22 -8.53 -6.04
CA TYR A 185 -9.26 -8.92 -4.99
C TYR A 185 -9.69 -10.18 -4.21
N PRO A 186 -10.92 -10.25 -3.62
CA PRO A 186 -11.32 -11.44 -2.88
C PRO A 186 -11.34 -12.70 -3.73
N GLN A 187 -11.78 -12.61 -4.98
CA GLN A 187 -11.77 -13.74 -5.92
C GLN A 187 -10.35 -14.26 -6.19
N THR A 188 -9.40 -13.35 -6.46
CA THR A 188 -7.99 -13.71 -6.66
C THR A 188 -7.41 -14.38 -5.41
N ALA A 189 -7.67 -13.82 -4.22
CA ALA A 189 -7.21 -14.40 -2.96
C ALA A 189 -7.84 -15.79 -2.68
N LEU A 190 -9.11 -15.99 -3.03
CA LEU A 190 -9.76 -17.31 -2.92
C LEU A 190 -9.20 -18.34 -3.91
N VAL A 191 -8.80 -17.93 -5.11
CA VAL A 191 -8.08 -18.81 -6.05
C VAL A 191 -6.80 -19.31 -5.41
N GLY A 192 -5.96 -18.42 -4.89
CA GLY A 192 -4.74 -18.79 -4.19
C GLY A 192 -5.00 -19.64 -2.94
N ALA A 193 -6.06 -19.33 -2.17
CA ALA A 193 -6.43 -20.13 -1.01
C ALA A 193 -6.79 -21.57 -1.36
N ARG A 194 -7.55 -21.80 -2.44
CA ARG A 194 -7.90 -23.15 -2.90
C ARG A 194 -6.65 -23.97 -3.26
N GLU A 195 -5.67 -23.34 -3.89
CA GLU A 195 -4.40 -23.99 -4.24
C GLU A 195 -3.65 -24.44 -2.97
N ILE A 196 -3.47 -23.52 -2.00
CA ILE A 196 -2.73 -23.81 -0.77
C ILE A 196 -3.46 -24.80 0.13
N ILE A 197 -4.81 -24.74 0.20
CA ILE A 197 -5.65 -25.74 0.89
C ILE A 197 -5.39 -27.15 0.34
N LYS A 198 -5.38 -27.28 -0.99
CA LYS A 198 -5.10 -28.56 -1.66
C LYS A 198 -3.68 -29.04 -1.37
N HIS A 199 -2.70 -28.14 -1.40
CA HIS A 199 -1.29 -28.44 -1.09
C HIS A 199 -1.11 -29.05 0.31
N HIS A 200 -1.80 -28.50 1.32
CA HIS A 200 -1.72 -28.99 2.71
C HIS A 200 -2.67 -30.16 3.03
N GLY A 201 -3.51 -30.56 2.08
CA GLY A 201 -4.45 -31.68 2.21
C GLY A 201 -5.63 -31.38 3.15
N PHE A 202 -6.02 -30.12 3.33
CA PHE A 202 -7.22 -29.77 4.07
C PHE A 202 -8.50 -30.08 3.28
N LYS A 203 -9.56 -30.46 3.99
CA LYS A 203 -10.88 -30.72 3.37
C LYS A 203 -11.72 -29.45 3.37
N THR A 204 -12.06 -28.93 2.19
CA THR A 204 -13.00 -27.82 2.06
C THR A 204 -14.42 -28.28 2.38
N VAL A 205 -15.10 -27.61 3.32
CA VAL A 205 -16.48 -27.88 3.74
C VAL A 205 -17.42 -26.74 3.38
N TYR A 206 -16.89 -25.57 3.05
CA TYR A 206 -17.64 -24.42 2.56
C TYR A 206 -16.75 -23.60 1.63
N ASP A 207 -17.25 -23.27 0.45
CA ASP A 207 -16.56 -22.44 -0.55
C ASP A 207 -17.59 -21.65 -1.33
N LYS A 208 -17.78 -20.36 -0.96
CA LYS A 208 -18.76 -19.49 -1.61
C LYS A 208 -18.30 -18.04 -1.64
N THR A 209 -18.82 -17.31 -2.61
CA THR A 209 -18.75 -15.85 -2.66
C THR A 209 -20.12 -15.25 -2.31
N TYR A 210 -20.11 -13.96 -2.02
CA TYR A 210 -21.31 -13.15 -1.76
C TYR A 210 -21.24 -11.84 -2.56
N PRO A 211 -22.41 -11.25 -2.91
CA PRO A 211 -22.45 -9.98 -3.65
C PRO A 211 -21.71 -8.85 -2.87
N PRO A 212 -20.97 -7.97 -3.56
CA PRO A 212 -20.30 -6.82 -2.92
C PRO A 212 -21.25 -5.84 -2.23
N SER A 213 -22.53 -5.88 -2.58
CA SER A 213 -23.60 -5.07 -1.95
C SER A 213 -24.18 -5.69 -0.68
N THR A 214 -23.64 -6.82 -0.20
CA THR A 214 -24.10 -7.48 1.02
C THR A 214 -23.91 -6.57 2.23
N VAL A 215 -24.96 -6.40 3.05
CA VAL A 215 -24.94 -5.62 4.27
C VAL A 215 -25.21 -6.46 5.53
N ASP A 216 -25.88 -7.61 5.39
CA ASP A 216 -26.10 -8.59 6.47
C ASP A 216 -25.34 -9.88 6.19
N TYR A 217 -24.35 -10.14 7.02
CA TYR A 217 -23.47 -11.31 6.92
C TYR A 217 -23.95 -12.49 7.79
N THR A 218 -24.97 -12.29 8.61
CA THR A 218 -25.47 -13.30 9.54
C THR A 218 -25.91 -14.61 8.85
N PRO A 219 -26.64 -14.59 7.72
CA PRO A 219 -27.01 -15.81 7.01
C PRO A 219 -25.79 -16.59 6.49
N ILE A 220 -24.77 -15.86 5.99
CA ILE A 220 -23.52 -16.45 5.50
C ILE A 220 -22.79 -17.15 6.63
N VAL A 221 -22.61 -16.45 7.76
CA VAL A 221 -21.90 -16.99 8.92
C VAL A 221 -22.64 -18.18 9.54
N ARG A 222 -23.98 -18.18 9.58
CA ARG A 222 -24.78 -19.31 10.01
C ARG A 222 -24.59 -20.54 9.10
N ALA A 223 -24.56 -20.33 7.78
CA ALA A 223 -24.29 -21.40 6.82
C ALA A 223 -22.87 -21.98 7.00
N ILE A 224 -21.87 -21.13 7.26
CA ILE A 224 -20.50 -21.57 7.58
C ILE A 224 -20.51 -22.38 8.88
N LYS A 225 -21.15 -21.87 9.94
CA LYS A 225 -21.21 -22.54 11.24
C LYS A 225 -21.85 -23.93 11.16
N ALA A 226 -22.88 -24.10 10.30
CA ALA A 226 -23.53 -25.39 10.10
C ALA A 226 -22.60 -26.46 9.52
N THR A 227 -21.51 -26.06 8.84
CA THR A 227 -20.49 -27.00 8.32
C THR A 227 -19.42 -27.36 9.35
N ASN A 228 -19.42 -26.72 10.53
CA ASN A 228 -18.47 -26.91 11.62
C ASN A 228 -16.99 -26.93 11.18
N PRO A 229 -16.47 -25.87 10.53
CA PRO A 229 -15.12 -25.86 10.03
C PRO A 229 -14.09 -25.68 11.14
N ASP A 230 -12.92 -26.31 11.01
CA ASP A 230 -11.76 -26.06 11.86
C ASP A 230 -11.09 -24.72 11.54
N ILE A 231 -11.12 -24.32 10.26
CA ILE A 231 -10.49 -23.09 9.75
C ILE A 231 -11.55 -22.27 9.02
N LEU A 232 -11.58 -20.95 9.28
CA LEU A 232 -12.30 -19.99 8.46
C LEU A 232 -11.30 -19.01 7.83
N PHE A 233 -11.17 -19.06 6.50
CA PHE A 233 -10.44 -18.08 5.70
C PHE A 233 -11.43 -17.11 5.03
N VAL A 234 -11.22 -15.81 5.23
CA VAL A 234 -12.06 -14.75 4.69
C VAL A 234 -11.21 -13.84 3.80
N ALA A 235 -11.67 -13.58 2.57
CA ALA A 235 -11.11 -12.58 1.68
C ALA A 235 -12.13 -11.47 1.49
N SER A 236 -11.85 -10.25 1.98
CA SER A 236 -12.86 -9.19 2.06
C SER A 236 -12.25 -7.79 2.01
N TYR A 237 -13.06 -6.81 1.63
CA TYR A 237 -12.77 -5.39 1.76
C TYR A 237 -13.17 -4.85 3.14
N PRO A 238 -12.80 -3.59 3.52
CA PRO A 238 -12.98 -3.11 4.89
C PRO A 238 -14.40 -3.20 5.45
N PRO A 239 -15.46 -2.82 4.73
CA PRO A 239 -16.83 -2.97 5.24
C PRO A 239 -17.20 -4.42 5.52
N ASP A 240 -16.84 -5.32 4.62
CA ASP A 240 -17.15 -6.75 4.71
C ASP A 240 -16.37 -7.41 5.85
N SER A 241 -15.09 -7.03 6.03
CA SER A 241 -14.26 -7.53 7.13
C SER A 241 -14.90 -7.27 8.48
N VAL A 242 -15.37 -6.03 8.69
CA VAL A 242 -16.07 -5.63 9.93
C VAL A 242 -17.40 -6.39 10.07
N GLY A 243 -18.21 -6.42 9.01
CA GLY A 243 -19.51 -7.09 9.01
C GLY A 243 -19.39 -8.60 9.30
N MET A 244 -18.44 -9.27 8.63
CA MET A 244 -18.18 -10.70 8.80
C MET A 244 -17.74 -11.04 10.23
N LEU A 245 -16.82 -10.25 10.81
CA LEU A 245 -16.38 -10.46 12.19
C LEU A 245 -17.49 -10.22 13.21
N ARG A 246 -18.29 -9.16 13.04
CA ARG A 246 -19.43 -8.90 13.92
C ARG A 246 -20.44 -10.06 13.87
N ALA A 247 -20.81 -10.49 12.67
CA ALA A 247 -21.70 -11.63 12.50
C ALA A 247 -21.12 -12.92 13.11
N ALA A 248 -19.80 -13.16 12.97
CA ALA A 248 -19.14 -14.32 13.57
C ALA A 248 -19.23 -14.31 15.11
N HIS A 249 -19.02 -13.16 15.74
CA HIS A 249 -19.21 -13.00 17.19
C HIS A 249 -20.66 -13.20 17.61
N GLU A 250 -21.62 -12.58 16.91
CA GLU A 250 -23.06 -12.67 17.22
C GLU A 250 -23.59 -14.12 17.09
N VAL A 251 -23.17 -14.82 16.06
CA VAL A 251 -23.57 -16.22 15.82
C VAL A 251 -22.78 -17.18 16.73
N GLY A 252 -21.71 -16.73 17.35
CA GLY A 252 -20.81 -17.58 18.16
C GLY A 252 -20.08 -18.62 17.30
N LEU A 253 -19.54 -18.20 16.16
CA LEU A 253 -18.69 -19.03 15.31
C LEU A 253 -17.27 -19.06 15.89
N GLN A 254 -16.77 -20.23 16.25
CA GLN A 254 -15.47 -20.40 16.87
C GLN A 254 -14.67 -21.54 16.20
N PRO A 255 -14.13 -21.32 14.99
CA PRO A 255 -13.20 -22.27 14.39
C PRO A 255 -11.90 -22.29 15.21
N LYS A 256 -11.00 -23.24 14.93
CA LYS A 256 -9.68 -23.27 15.59
C LYS A 256 -8.76 -22.12 15.14
N ILE A 257 -8.92 -21.67 13.88
CA ILE A 257 -8.21 -20.51 13.30
C ILE A 257 -9.19 -19.72 12.44
N MET A 258 -9.15 -18.38 12.53
CA MET A 258 -10.01 -17.47 11.78
C MET A 258 -9.20 -16.26 11.28
N GLY A 259 -9.45 -15.84 10.03
CA GLY A 259 -8.84 -14.63 9.46
C GLY A 259 -8.46 -14.78 7.99
N GLY A 260 -7.24 -14.45 7.64
CA GLY A 260 -6.67 -14.62 6.28
C GLY A 260 -6.47 -13.34 5.50
N GLY A 261 -7.31 -13.09 4.49
CA GLY A 261 -7.22 -11.97 3.55
C GLY A 261 -8.19 -10.82 3.83
N MET A 262 -8.37 -10.44 5.09
CA MET A 262 -9.33 -9.40 5.50
C MET A 262 -8.67 -8.01 5.44
N VAL A 263 -8.97 -7.24 4.38
CA VAL A 263 -8.55 -5.84 4.26
C VAL A 263 -9.30 -5.00 5.28
N GLY A 264 -8.61 -4.01 5.83
CA GLY A 264 -9.21 -3.01 6.74
C GLY A 264 -8.94 -3.30 8.21
N LEU A 265 -8.68 -4.55 8.60
CA LEU A 265 -8.32 -4.84 9.99
C LEU A 265 -7.00 -4.14 10.41
N GLN A 266 -6.23 -3.65 9.46
CA GLN A 266 -4.99 -2.90 9.66
C GLN A 266 -5.22 -1.41 9.95
N PHE A 267 -6.45 -0.88 9.76
CA PHE A 267 -6.72 0.54 9.90
C PHE A 267 -7.01 0.95 11.34
N THR A 268 -6.48 2.10 11.73
CA THR A 268 -6.64 2.68 13.06
C THR A 268 -8.12 2.73 13.52
N THR A 269 -9.01 3.23 12.67
CA THR A 269 -10.44 3.38 12.98
C THR A 269 -11.11 2.03 13.20
N ILE A 270 -10.79 1.03 12.37
CA ILE A 270 -11.36 -0.32 12.48
C ILE A 270 -10.76 -1.03 13.69
N MET A 271 -9.46 -0.97 13.92
CA MET A 271 -8.83 -1.54 15.11
C MET A 271 -9.43 -0.98 16.40
N ASN A 272 -9.67 0.34 16.44
CA ASN A 272 -10.28 1.00 17.57
C ASN A 272 -11.76 0.58 17.79
N SER A 273 -12.54 0.51 16.71
CA SER A 273 -13.97 0.16 16.78
C SER A 273 -14.24 -1.31 17.06
N MET A 274 -13.34 -2.20 16.64
CA MET A 274 -13.46 -3.63 16.86
C MET A 274 -12.86 -4.06 18.19
N GLY A 275 -11.81 -3.37 18.65
CA GLY A 275 -11.18 -3.59 19.93
C GLY A 275 -10.90 -5.06 20.24
N SER A 276 -11.34 -5.55 21.40
CA SER A 276 -11.14 -6.92 21.88
C SER A 276 -11.72 -8.00 20.96
N LYS A 277 -12.69 -7.66 20.09
CA LYS A 277 -13.24 -8.59 19.07
C LYS A 277 -12.20 -9.03 18.03
N LEU A 278 -11.07 -8.34 17.93
CA LEU A 278 -9.96 -8.76 17.09
C LEU A 278 -9.10 -9.87 17.68
N ASN A 279 -9.18 -10.10 19.00
CA ASN A 279 -8.33 -11.09 19.66
C ASN A 279 -8.46 -12.47 19.01
N GLY A 280 -7.31 -13.08 18.72
CA GLY A 280 -7.21 -14.39 18.09
C GLY A 280 -7.30 -14.39 16.57
N ILE A 281 -7.73 -13.31 15.94
CA ILE A 281 -7.76 -13.20 14.48
C ILE A 281 -6.34 -13.23 13.92
N VAL A 282 -6.09 -14.19 13.01
CA VAL A 282 -4.85 -14.31 12.24
C VAL A 282 -5.07 -13.68 10.89
N ASN A 283 -4.41 -12.58 10.61
CA ASN A 283 -4.62 -11.85 9.36
C ASN A 283 -3.30 -11.44 8.71
N TYR A 284 -3.35 -11.18 7.41
CA TYR A 284 -2.18 -10.64 6.73
C TYR A 284 -1.93 -9.18 7.13
N ASP A 285 -0.67 -8.79 7.08
CA ASP A 285 -0.22 -7.42 7.20
C ASP A 285 1.05 -7.22 6.38
N TYR A 286 1.50 -5.98 6.24
CA TYR A 286 2.74 -5.68 5.53
C TYR A 286 3.78 -4.99 6.43
N TRP A 287 3.32 -4.29 7.45
CA TRP A 287 4.18 -3.68 8.46
C TRP A 287 3.48 -3.61 9.82
N VAL A 288 4.22 -3.87 10.88
CA VAL A 288 3.79 -3.73 12.27
C VAL A 288 4.95 -3.21 13.12
N PRO A 289 4.71 -2.56 14.28
CA PRO A 289 5.75 -1.94 15.10
C PRO A 289 6.56 -2.97 15.91
N GLU A 290 6.95 -4.06 15.26
CA GLU A 290 7.81 -5.09 15.83
C GLU A 290 9.28 -4.80 15.51
N LYS A 291 10.21 -5.19 16.41
CA LYS A 291 11.65 -4.93 16.24
C LYS A 291 12.21 -5.43 14.91
N THR A 292 11.68 -6.56 14.42
CA THR A 292 12.06 -7.18 13.16
C THR A 292 11.64 -6.37 11.92
N MET A 293 10.74 -5.40 12.10
CA MET A 293 10.21 -4.55 11.02
C MET A 293 10.75 -3.11 11.04
N MET A 294 11.72 -2.81 11.92
CA MET A 294 12.30 -1.47 12.05
C MET A 294 13.42 -1.28 11.01
N PHE A 295 13.02 -1.04 9.76
CA PHE A 295 13.94 -0.73 8.66
C PHE A 295 14.46 0.72 8.75
N PRO A 296 15.64 1.02 8.17
CA PRO A 296 16.19 2.39 8.15
C PRO A 296 15.21 3.40 7.50
N GLY A 297 14.99 4.53 8.16
CA GLY A 297 14.11 5.61 7.71
C GLY A 297 12.64 5.45 8.05
N ILE A 298 12.20 4.27 8.54
CA ILE A 298 10.77 4.04 8.83
C ILE A 298 10.30 4.85 10.06
N ALA A 299 11.14 4.99 11.07
CA ALA A 299 10.82 5.75 12.28
C ALA A 299 10.67 7.25 11.95
N GLU A 300 11.59 7.79 11.16
CA GLU A 300 11.56 9.18 10.67
C GLU A 300 10.31 9.45 9.84
N PHE A 301 9.95 8.50 8.95
CA PHE A 301 8.71 8.59 8.18
C PHE A 301 7.48 8.68 9.10
N PHE A 302 7.33 7.82 10.11
CA PHE A 302 6.18 7.86 11.01
C PHE A 302 6.17 9.14 11.87
N LYS A 303 7.33 9.66 12.25
CA LYS A 303 7.43 10.94 12.95
C LYS A 303 6.86 12.09 12.13
N GLU A 304 7.02 12.08 10.81
CA GLU A 304 6.45 13.07 9.90
C GLU A 304 4.99 12.76 9.56
N TYR A 305 4.66 11.48 9.28
CA TYR A 305 3.35 11.06 8.84
C TYR A 305 2.25 11.23 9.91
N GLN A 306 2.48 10.72 11.12
CA GLN A 306 1.43 10.59 12.13
C GLN A 306 0.82 11.93 12.58
N PRO A 307 1.60 13.01 12.79
CA PRO A 307 1.03 14.32 13.09
C PRO A 307 0.20 14.89 11.94
N ARG A 308 0.68 14.72 10.69
CA ARG A 308 -0.06 15.16 9.50
C ARG A 308 -1.35 14.37 9.31
N ALA A 309 -1.30 13.06 9.47
CA ALA A 309 -2.46 12.18 9.39
C ALA A 309 -3.54 12.54 10.42
N THR A 310 -3.13 12.85 11.65
CA THR A 310 -4.04 13.32 12.71
C THR A 310 -4.69 14.65 12.33
N LYS A 311 -3.92 15.60 11.80
CA LYS A 311 -4.44 16.91 11.36
C LYS A 311 -5.41 16.78 10.18
N GLU A 312 -5.16 15.87 9.25
CA GLU A 312 -5.97 15.65 8.06
C GLU A 312 -7.14 14.67 8.30
N GLY A 313 -7.25 14.08 9.49
CA GLY A 313 -8.30 13.13 9.84
C GLY A 313 -8.26 11.82 9.06
N VAL A 314 -7.05 11.38 8.68
CA VAL A 314 -6.81 10.09 8.00
C VAL A 314 -6.21 9.07 8.96
N ASP A 315 -5.87 7.86 8.48
CA ASP A 315 -5.35 6.77 9.32
C ASP A 315 -4.12 7.19 10.15
N THR A 316 -4.32 7.43 11.44
CA THR A 316 -3.34 8.07 12.33
C THR A 316 -2.14 7.20 12.68
N LEU A 317 -2.25 5.87 12.64
CA LEU A 317 -1.11 4.98 12.80
C LEU A 317 -0.33 4.84 11.49
N GLY A 318 -1.04 4.70 10.37
CA GLY A 318 -0.46 4.66 9.04
C GLY A 318 0.42 3.44 8.77
N TYR A 319 0.15 2.30 9.39
CA TYR A 319 1.05 1.15 9.33
C TYR A 319 0.91 0.29 8.06
N TYR A 320 -0.24 0.33 7.42
CA TYR A 320 -0.53 -0.58 6.30
C TYR A 320 -0.02 -0.04 4.95
N LEU A 321 -0.66 1.01 4.42
CA LEU A 321 -0.38 1.54 3.09
C LEU A 321 0.72 2.60 3.05
N PRO A 322 0.75 3.56 3.97
CA PRO A 322 1.62 4.72 3.88
C PRO A 322 3.10 4.40 3.68
N PRO A 323 3.73 3.45 4.39
CA PRO A 323 5.14 3.13 4.17
C PRO A 323 5.45 2.64 2.76
N TYR A 324 4.53 1.87 2.19
CA TYR A 324 4.70 1.31 0.84
C TYR A 324 4.41 2.33 -0.26
N ALA A 325 3.42 3.21 -0.05
CA ALA A 325 3.17 4.33 -0.96
C ALA A 325 4.36 5.28 -1.01
N TYR A 326 4.98 5.57 0.14
CA TYR A 326 6.22 6.33 0.21
C TYR A 326 7.37 5.59 -0.48
N ALA A 327 7.54 4.28 -0.25
CA ALA A 327 8.58 3.47 -0.87
C ALA A 327 8.43 3.38 -2.40
N ALA A 328 7.20 3.35 -2.92
CA ALA A 328 6.95 3.42 -4.36
C ALA A 328 7.53 4.70 -4.97
N MET A 329 7.36 5.82 -4.27
CA MET A 329 7.92 7.11 -4.71
C MET A 329 9.44 7.16 -4.56
N GLN A 330 10.02 6.50 -3.52
CA GLN A 330 11.47 6.35 -3.40
C GLN A 330 12.06 5.60 -4.59
N ILE A 331 11.45 4.50 -4.99
CA ILE A 331 11.88 3.68 -6.13
C ILE A 331 11.78 4.47 -7.44
N LEU A 332 10.67 5.18 -7.66
CA LEU A 332 10.49 6.00 -8.86
C LEU A 332 11.52 7.14 -8.91
N GLY A 333 11.73 7.83 -7.80
CA GLY A 333 12.69 8.93 -7.69
C GLY A 333 14.15 8.48 -7.88
N ASP A 334 14.52 7.33 -7.33
CA ASP A 334 15.82 6.70 -7.54
C ASP A 334 16.02 6.37 -9.02
N ALA A 335 15.05 5.74 -9.66
CA ALA A 335 15.12 5.36 -11.06
C ALA A 335 15.27 6.59 -11.99
N VAL A 336 14.50 7.65 -11.75
CA VAL A 336 14.61 8.91 -12.51
C VAL A 336 15.99 9.53 -12.33
N THR A 337 16.49 9.58 -11.11
CA THR A 337 17.79 10.18 -10.78
C THR A 337 18.94 9.39 -11.40
N THR A 338 18.91 8.06 -11.31
CA THR A 338 19.97 7.19 -11.80
C THR A 338 19.99 7.13 -13.34
N THR A 339 18.83 7.10 -13.98
CA THR A 339 18.74 7.12 -15.45
C THR A 339 18.92 8.51 -16.04
N LYS A 340 18.98 9.54 -15.19
CA LYS A 340 19.16 10.97 -15.57
C LYS A 340 18.12 11.44 -16.57
N GLY A 341 16.88 10.97 -16.48
CA GLY A 341 15.83 11.34 -17.44
C GLY A 341 14.47 10.74 -17.12
N LEU A 342 13.52 10.97 -18.02
CA LEU A 342 12.11 10.57 -17.92
C LEU A 342 11.73 9.50 -18.95
N ASP A 343 12.73 8.88 -19.59
CA ASP A 343 12.50 7.79 -20.54
C ASP A 343 11.90 6.57 -19.84
N GLN A 344 10.68 6.22 -20.23
CA GLN A 344 9.89 5.18 -19.59
C GLN A 344 10.59 3.82 -19.61
N GLN A 345 11.23 3.46 -20.73
CA GLN A 345 11.89 2.16 -20.86
C GLN A 345 13.16 2.08 -20.01
N LYS A 346 13.97 3.16 -20.00
CA LYS A 346 15.17 3.20 -19.14
C LYS A 346 14.82 3.12 -17.66
N ILE A 347 13.75 3.81 -17.25
CA ILE A 347 13.23 3.74 -15.88
C ILE A 347 12.79 2.31 -15.55
N ALA A 348 12.00 1.66 -16.42
CA ALA A 348 11.57 0.29 -16.23
C ALA A 348 12.74 -0.71 -16.16
N ASP A 349 13.73 -0.57 -17.03
CA ASP A 349 14.91 -1.44 -17.06
C ASP A 349 15.75 -1.28 -15.79
N HIS A 350 15.89 -0.05 -15.31
CA HIS A 350 16.54 0.21 -14.03
C HIS A 350 15.78 -0.44 -12.88
N ILE A 351 14.45 -0.21 -12.77
CA ILE A 351 13.63 -0.80 -11.70
C ILE A 351 13.72 -2.32 -11.70
N ARG A 352 13.71 -2.96 -12.87
CA ARG A 352 13.77 -4.43 -13.00
C ARG A 352 15.12 -5.01 -12.59
N SER A 353 16.21 -4.30 -12.85
CA SER A 353 17.57 -4.82 -12.66
C SER A 353 18.15 -4.53 -11.28
N HIS A 354 17.64 -3.54 -10.55
CA HIS A 354 18.22 -3.07 -9.29
C HIS A 354 17.49 -3.58 -8.06
N GLU A 355 18.21 -3.57 -6.94
CA GLU A 355 17.66 -3.73 -5.59
C GLU A 355 17.66 -2.36 -4.90
N PHE A 356 16.51 -1.94 -4.42
CA PHE A 356 16.32 -0.63 -3.78
C PHE A 356 16.38 -0.74 -2.26
N SER A 357 17.03 0.20 -1.62
CA SER A 357 16.96 0.39 -0.18
C SER A 357 15.89 1.45 0.13
N THR A 358 14.79 1.02 0.75
CA THR A 358 13.64 1.86 1.04
C THR A 358 13.31 1.84 2.53
N ILE A 359 12.36 2.70 2.96
CA ILE A 359 11.85 2.67 4.34
C ILE A 359 11.14 1.37 4.72
N VAL A 360 10.75 0.57 3.74
CA VAL A 360 10.21 -0.78 3.97
C VAL A 360 11.27 -1.88 3.79
N GLY A 361 12.56 -1.51 3.84
CA GLY A 361 13.68 -2.41 3.64
C GLY A 361 14.05 -2.58 2.18
N LYS A 362 14.73 -3.67 1.85
CA LYS A 362 15.18 -3.96 0.50
C LYS A 362 14.03 -4.43 -0.37
N VAL A 363 13.94 -3.85 -1.57
CA VAL A 363 12.94 -4.18 -2.60
C VAL A 363 13.64 -4.57 -3.88
N LYS A 364 13.34 -5.76 -4.40
CA LYS A 364 13.78 -6.23 -5.70
C LYS A 364 12.61 -6.86 -6.43
N PHE A 365 12.42 -6.47 -7.67
CA PHE A 365 11.34 -7.01 -8.49
C PHE A 365 11.79 -8.24 -9.27
N GLY A 366 10.88 -9.21 -9.40
CA GLY A 366 11.02 -10.39 -10.21
C GLY A 366 10.60 -10.16 -11.67
N LYS A 367 10.60 -11.22 -12.47
CA LYS A 367 10.30 -11.16 -13.91
C LYS A 367 8.90 -10.67 -14.25
N ASN A 368 7.92 -10.93 -13.37
CA ASN A 368 6.52 -10.52 -13.54
C ASN A 368 6.21 -9.14 -12.97
N GLY A 369 7.22 -8.41 -12.45
CA GLY A 369 7.04 -7.12 -11.82
C GLY A 369 6.57 -7.17 -10.35
N GLU A 370 6.33 -8.36 -9.81
CA GLU A 370 6.11 -8.58 -8.38
C GLU A 370 7.44 -8.64 -7.63
N TRP A 371 7.44 -8.60 -6.31
CA TRP A 371 8.67 -8.78 -5.53
C TRP A 371 9.31 -10.14 -5.83
N ALA A 372 10.63 -10.19 -5.96
CA ALA A 372 11.38 -11.43 -6.22
C ALA A 372 11.25 -12.44 -5.06
N LYS A 373 11.06 -11.94 -3.83
CA LYS A 373 10.76 -12.73 -2.63
C LYS A 373 9.58 -12.09 -1.88
N GLY A 374 8.53 -12.86 -1.63
CA GLY A 374 7.38 -12.40 -0.86
C GLY A 374 7.73 -12.09 0.59
N ARG A 375 7.04 -11.10 1.16
CA ARG A 375 7.14 -10.72 2.58
C ARG A 375 5.76 -10.35 3.14
N THR A 376 4.72 -11.01 2.68
CA THR A 376 3.40 -10.90 3.30
C THR A 376 3.46 -11.50 4.70
N LEU A 377 3.18 -10.67 5.69
CA LEU A 377 3.18 -11.11 7.09
C LEU A 377 1.86 -11.81 7.40
N MET A 378 1.91 -12.81 8.31
CA MET A 378 0.76 -13.21 9.10
C MET A 378 0.99 -12.76 10.53
N VAL A 379 0.04 -12.00 11.04
CA VAL A 379 0.03 -11.51 12.42
C VAL A 379 -1.20 -12.04 13.15
N GLN A 380 -1.16 -12.09 14.46
CA GLN A 380 -2.35 -12.36 15.27
C GLN A 380 -2.61 -11.20 16.22
N TYR A 381 -3.86 -10.75 16.29
CA TYR A 381 -4.28 -9.80 17.31
C TYR A 381 -4.31 -10.48 18.67
N GLN A 382 -3.56 -9.96 19.64
CA GLN A 382 -3.40 -10.57 20.95
C GLN A 382 -3.58 -9.55 22.08
N LYS A 383 -4.40 -9.88 23.07
CA LYS A 383 -4.61 -9.06 24.27
C LYS A 383 -4.99 -7.61 23.93
N VAL A 384 -5.76 -7.44 22.87
CA VAL A 384 -6.28 -6.14 22.46
C VAL A 384 -7.37 -5.70 23.42
N GLN A 385 -7.30 -4.43 23.85
CA GLN A 385 -8.27 -3.78 24.73
C GLN A 385 -9.16 -2.84 23.94
N ASP A 386 -10.38 -2.64 24.42
CA ASP A 386 -11.33 -1.73 23.80
C ASP A 386 -10.90 -0.25 24.02
N GLY A 387 -11.18 0.61 23.03
CA GLY A 387 -11.02 2.06 23.13
C GLY A 387 -9.60 2.59 23.34
N ASN A 388 -8.58 1.76 23.12
CA ASN A 388 -7.18 2.16 23.31
C ASN A 388 -6.36 1.93 22.03
N ILE A 389 -6.34 2.91 21.15
CA ILE A 389 -5.56 2.81 19.89
C ILE A 389 -4.05 2.89 20.13
N GLU A 390 -3.61 3.57 21.19
CA GLU A 390 -2.18 3.76 21.49
C GLU A 390 -1.46 2.44 21.80
N GLN A 391 -2.21 1.40 22.22
CA GLN A 391 -1.66 0.06 22.44
C GLN A 391 -1.00 -0.53 21.20
N PHE A 392 -1.43 -0.13 20.00
CA PHE A 392 -0.89 -0.63 18.74
C PHE A 392 0.43 0.05 18.32
N ARG A 393 0.86 1.10 19.04
CA ARG A 393 2.18 1.71 18.84
C ARG A 393 3.32 0.89 19.45
N GLN A 394 2.95 -0.06 20.33
CA GLN A 394 3.92 -0.91 21.02
C GLN A 394 3.94 -2.31 20.41
N PRO A 395 5.08 -3.01 20.46
CA PRO A 395 5.18 -4.41 20.09
C PRO A 395 4.23 -5.32 20.91
N GLY A 396 3.89 -6.48 20.35
CA GLY A 396 3.19 -7.56 21.03
C GLY A 396 1.67 -7.55 20.93
N LYS A 397 1.05 -6.50 20.34
CA LYS A 397 -0.40 -6.52 20.06
C LYS A 397 -0.74 -7.20 18.73
N LYS A 398 0.22 -7.20 17.81
CA LYS A 398 0.15 -7.84 16.50
C LYS A 398 1.49 -8.55 16.20
N PRO A 399 1.91 -9.54 17.02
CA PRO A 399 3.16 -10.23 16.76
C PRO A 399 3.15 -10.88 15.36
N VAL A 400 4.28 -10.80 14.69
CA VAL A 400 4.51 -11.49 13.42
C VAL A 400 4.68 -12.98 13.69
N LEU A 401 3.87 -13.80 13.04
CA LEU A 401 3.88 -15.26 13.13
C LEU A 401 4.56 -15.91 11.92
N TYR A 402 4.53 -15.22 10.77
CA TYR A 402 5.08 -15.64 9.49
C TYR A 402 5.48 -14.39 8.67
N PRO A 403 6.56 -14.43 7.89
CA PRO A 403 7.51 -15.54 7.71
C PRO A 403 8.45 -15.71 8.92
N GLU A 404 9.12 -16.85 9.02
CA GLU A 404 9.91 -17.23 10.21
C GLU A 404 11.06 -16.25 10.49
N GLU A 405 11.71 -15.70 9.43
CA GLU A 405 12.81 -14.73 9.56
C GLU A 405 12.39 -13.38 10.17
N LEU A 406 11.09 -13.07 10.17
CA LEU A 406 10.53 -11.83 10.76
C LEU A 406 9.68 -12.10 12.00
N LYS A 407 9.58 -13.35 12.42
CA LYS A 407 8.75 -13.77 13.54
C LYS A 407 9.12 -13.03 14.83
N SER A 408 8.11 -12.51 15.52
CA SER A 408 8.26 -11.77 16.78
C SER A 408 7.44 -12.36 17.94
N GLY A 409 6.59 -13.36 17.65
CA GLY A 409 5.78 -14.02 18.68
C GLY A 409 5.22 -15.36 18.25
N ASN A 410 4.37 -15.95 19.08
CA ASN A 410 3.74 -17.23 18.85
C ASN A 410 2.23 -17.09 18.71
N ILE A 411 1.62 -17.97 17.91
CA ILE A 411 0.17 -18.04 17.79
C ILE A 411 -0.46 -18.51 19.11
N ILE A 412 -1.56 -17.87 19.52
CA ILE A 412 -2.46 -18.39 20.55
C ILE A 412 -3.47 -19.28 19.82
N TYR A 413 -3.43 -20.56 20.11
CA TYR A 413 -4.24 -21.59 19.47
C TYR A 413 -4.91 -22.49 20.50
N PRO A 414 -6.16 -22.91 20.30
CA PRO A 414 -7.10 -22.51 19.26
C PRO A 414 -7.59 -21.07 19.43
N TYR A 415 -8.33 -20.54 18.43
CA TYR A 415 -8.90 -19.19 18.44
C TYR A 415 -9.62 -18.85 19.74
N SER A 416 -10.40 -19.79 20.29
CA SER A 416 -11.12 -19.61 21.57
C SER A 416 -10.21 -19.37 22.79
N ALA A 417 -8.94 -19.78 22.73
CA ALA A 417 -7.98 -19.50 23.79
C ALA A 417 -7.52 -18.03 23.82
N ALA A 418 -7.57 -17.34 22.68
CA ALA A 418 -7.23 -15.93 22.57
C ALA A 418 -8.37 -14.99 23.02
N LEU A 419 -9.58 -15.51 23.23
CA LEU A 419 -10.75 -14.76 23.68
C LEU A 419 -10.83 -14.66 25.23
N LYS A 420 -9.95 -15.36 25.92
CA LYS A 420 -9.82 -15.34 27.40
C LYS A 420 -8.81 -14.26 27.79
#